data_9ab5f7afca49c20268f51dda175f063f
#
_entry.id   9ab5f7afca49c20268f51dda175f063f
#
_cell.length_a   1.000
_cell.length_b   1.000
_cell.length_c   1.000
_cell.angle_alpha   90.00
_cell.angle_beta   90.00
_cell.angle_gamma   90.00
#
_symmetry.space_group_name_H-M   'P 1'
#
loop_
_entity.id
_entity.type
_entity.pdbx_description
1 polymer ?
#
loop_
_entity_poly.entity_id
_entity_poly.type
_entity_poly.pdbx_seq_one_letter_code
_entity_poly.pdbx_strand_id
1 'polypeptide(L)'
;MAQTDDDRVALDRLCDRLRSATEARLVRPDQRLDGASAAETVHRAAVWAATCQGLGSEVPRLHPLASGDQLAVIGRDFLDWAAEGRDRAEELIEWREWVGLLRASI
;
A
#
# COMPACT_ATOMS: atom_id res chain seq x y z
N MET A 1 2.74 6.47 -21.16
CA MET A 1 3.28 5.99 -19.86
C MET A 1 2.72 6.82 -18.72
N ALA A 2 2.38 6.20 -17.62
CA ALA A 2 1.89 6.91 -16.45
C ALA A 2 3.05 7.57 -15.70
N GLN A 3 2.82 8.77 -15.20
CA GLN A 3 3.80 9.48 -14.39
C GLN A 3 3.65 9.01 -12.92
N THR A 4 4.69 8.39 -12.38
CA THR A 4 4.67 7.79 -11.05
C THR A 4 5.69 8.39 -10.07
N ASP A 5 6.40 9.45 -10.44
CA ASP A 5 7.44 10.01 -9.58
C ASP A 5 6.88 10.52 -8.24
N ASP A 6 5.77 11.25 -8.27
CA ASP A 6 5.11 11.74 -7.06
C ASP A 6 4.56 10.58 -6.23
N ASP A 7 4.09 9.52 -6.89
CA ASP A 7 3.58 8.33 -6.21
C ASP A 7 4.71 7.60 -5.47
N ARG A 8 5.91 7.56 -6.03
CA ARG A 8 7.07 6.94 -5.38
C ARG A 8 7.49 7.71 -4.14
N VAL A 9 7.49 9.05 -4.22
CA VAL A 9 7.78 9.89 -3.06
C VAL A 9 6.73 9.70 -1.97
N ALA A 10 5.46 9.68 -2.35
CA ALA A 10 4.37 9.47 -1.39
C ALA A 10 4.46 8.08 -0.73
N LEU A 11 4.81 7.06 -1.50
CA LEU A 11 5.02 5.71 -0.97
C LEU A 11 6.15 5.68 0.06
N ASP A 12 7.31 6.26 -0.27
CA ASP A 12 8.46 6.28 0.63
C ASP A 12 8.13 6.98 1.96
N ARG A 13 7.44 8.10 1.89
CA ARG A 13 7.01 8.83 3.09
C ARG A 13 6.05 8.02 3.95
N LEU A 14 5.09 7.36 3.31
CA LEU A 14 4.13 6.51 4.02
C LEU A 14 4.83 5.32 4.67
N CYS A 15 5.75 4.66 3.98
CA CYS A 15 6.49 3.54 4.53
C CYS A 15 7.34 3.96 5.73
N ASP A 16 7.96 5.14 5.68
CA ASP A 16 8.72 5.66 6.83
C ASP A 16 7.81 5.90 8.04
N ARG A 17 6.61 6.42 7.82
CA ARG A 17 5.63 6.61 8.90
C ARG A 17 5.18 5.29 9.49
N LEU A 18 4.92 4.28 8.66
CA LEU A 18 4.55 2.94 9.12
C LEU A 18 5.66 2.29 9.94
N ARG A 19 6.92 2.46 9.51
CA ARG A 19 8.07 1.92 10.24
C ARG A 19 8.27 2.59 11.59
N SER A 20 7.85 3.85 11.71
CA SER A 20 7.97 4.62 12.96
C SER A 20 6.78 4.41 13.90
N ALA A 21 5.71 3.79 13.46
CA ALA A 21 4.51 3.57 14.26
C ALA A 21 4.72 2.44 15.25
N THR A 22 4.07 2.56 16.42
CA THR A 22 4.07 1.47 17.41
C THR A 22 3.18 0.33 16.92
N GLU A 23 3.43 -0.88 17.43
CA GLU A 23 2.58 -2.02 17.13
C GLU A 23 1.13 -1.75 17.53
N ALA A 24 0.92 -1.16 18.70
CA ALA A 24 -0.42 -0.82 19.19
C ALA A 24 -1.17 0.06 18.19
N ARG A 25 -0.50 1.04 17.60
CA ARG A 25 -1.10 1.91 16.61
C ARG A 25 -1.43 1.17 15.31
N LEU A 26 -0.54 0.28 14.88
CA LEU A 26 -0.71 -0.47 13.64
C LEU A 26 -1.85 -1.48 13.69
N VAL A 27 -2.17 -2.01 14.87
CA VAL A 27 -3.22 -3.02 15.01
C VAL A 27 -4.54 -2.46 15.50
N ARG A 28 -4.60 -1.19 15.87
CA ARG A 28 -5.82 -0.56 16.39
C ARG A 28 -6.84 -0.36 15.27
N PRO A 29 -8.12 -0.74 15.49
CA PRO A 29 -9.18 -0.44 14.52
C PRO A 29 -9.32 1.07 14.31
N ASP A 30 -9.55 1.47 13.07
CA ASP A 30 -9.69 2.88 12.69
C ASP A 30 -10.93 3.06 11.83
N GLN A 31 -11.80 4.00 12.21
CA GLN A 31 -13.02 4.29 11.46
C GLN A 31 -12.74 4.79 10.05
N ARG A 32 -11.61 5.49 9.86
CA ARG A 32 -11.18 5.96 8.53
C ARG A 32 -10.89 4.80 7.59
N LEU A 33 -10.65 3.61 8.14
CA LEU A 33 -10.37 2.39 7.40
C LEU A 33 -11.52 1.39 7.53
N ASP A 34 -12.74 1.87 7.76
CA ASP A 34 -13.94 1.05 7.95
C ASP A 34 -13.79 0.02 9.09
N GLY A 35 -13.10 0.40 10.14
CA GLY A 35 -12.88 -0.45 11.30
C GLY A 35 -11.70 -1.40 11.18
N ALA A 36 -11.01 -1.42 10.06
CA ALA A 36 -9.78 -2.20 9.92
C ALA A 36 -8.60 -1.46 10.56
N SER A 37 -7.53 -2.19 10.88
CA SER A 37 -6.29 -1.58 11.33
C SER A 37 -5.43 -1.14 10.14
N ALA A 38 -4.42 -0.32 10.39
CA ALA A 38 -3.46 0.06 9.36
C ALA A 38 -2.73 -1.18 8.80
N ALA A 39 -2.31 -2.10 9.67
CA ALA A 39 -1.65 -3.34 9.24
C ALA A 39 -2.55 -4.19 8.34
N GLU A 40 -3.82 -4.34 8.69
CA GLU A 40 -4.78 -5.08 7.86
C GLU A 40 -4.98 -4.38 6.52
N THR A 41 -5.08 -3.07 6.53
CA THR A 41 -5.26 -2.28 5.30
C THR A 41 -4.04 -2.40 4.37
N VAL A 42 -2.82 -2.38 4.93
CA VAL A 42 -1.60 -2.62 4.15
C VAL A 42 -1.66 -4.00 3.48
N HIS A 43 -2.07 -5.03 4.22
CA HIS A 43 -2.18 -6.37 3.66
C HIS A 43 -3.21 -6.41 2.52
N ARG A 44 -4.37 -5.79 2.70
CA ARG A 44 -5.41 -5.71 1.65
C ARG A 44 -4.89 -4.97 0.41
N ALA A 45 -4.18 -3.87 0.60
CA ALA A 45 -3.57 -3.14 -0.51
C ALA A 45 -2.55 -3.99 -1.25
N ALA A 46 -1.75 -4.76 -0.51
CA ALA A 46 -0.76 -5.66 -1.09
C ALA A 46 -1.42 -6.77 -1.94
N VAL A 47 -2.50 -7.38 -1.42
CA VAL A 47 -3.26 -8.39 -2.17
C VAL A 47 -3.85 -7.78 -3.43
N TRP A 48 -4.44 -6.60 -3.32
CA TRP A 48 -5.01 -5.91 -4.47
C TRP A 48 -3.93 -5.62 -5.54
N ALA A 49 -2.79 -5.09 -5.13
CA ALA A 49 -1.69 -4.76 -6.05
C ALA A 49 -1.14 -6.00 -6.74
N ALA A 50 -0.97 -7.09 -6.00
CA ALA A 50 -0.51 -8.36 -6.58
C ALA A 50 -1.53 -8.89 -7.60
N THR A 51 -2.82 -8.79 -7.28
CA THR A 51 -3.89 -9.24 -8.17
C THR A 51 -3.89 -8.45 -9.48
N CYS A 52 -3.68 -7.12 -9.43
CA CYS A 52 -3.58 -6.29 -10.62
C CYS A 52 -2.46 -6.75 -11.56
N GLN A 53 -1.37 -7.23 -10.99
CA GLN A 53 -0.21 -7.68 -11.75
C GLN A 53 -0.33 -9.14 -12.22
N GLY A 54 -1.42 -9.81 -11.90
CA GLY A 54 -1.60 -11.22 -12.24
C GLY A 54 -0.70 -12.16 -11.44
N LEU A 55 -0.21 -11.70 -10.28
CA LEU A 55 0.70 -12.47 -9.43
C LEU A 55 -0.11 -13.26 -8.42
N GLY A 56 -0.97 -14.00 -8.57
CA GLY A 56 -1.71 -14.81 -7.63
C GLY A 56 -2.01 -14.16 -6.27
N SER A 57 -2.94 -14.70 -5.54
CA SER A 57 -3.50 -14.05 -4.36
C SER A 57 -2.74 -14.36 -3.05
N GLU A 58 -1.69 -15.13 -3.08
CA GLU A 58 -0.99 -15.52 -1.85
C GLU A 58 0.05 -14.49 -1.44
N VAL A 59 -0.42 -13.41 -0.82
CA VAL A 59 0.46 -12.46 -0.16
C VAL A 59 0.54 -12.86 1.31
N PRO A 60 1.75 -13.14 1.84
CA PRO A 60 1.87 -13.58 3.22
C PRO A 60 1.43 -12.49 4.20
N ARG A 61 0.81 -12.92 5.29
CA ARG A 61 0.54 -12.02 6.41
C ARG A 61 1.80 -11.93 7.25
N LEU A 62 2.36 -10.72 7.31
CA LEU A 62 3.56 -10.45 8.08
C LEU A 62 3.18 -9.87 9.44
N HIS A 63 4.15 -9.85 10.35
CA HIS A 63 3.99 -9.18 11.63
C HIS A 63 3.63 -7.70 11.39
N PRO A 64 2.74 -7.09 12.19
CA PRO A 64 2.34 -5.69 11.98
C PRO A 64 3.51 -4.71 11.84
N LEU A 65 4.60 -4.91 12.57
CA LEU A 65 5.78 -4.06 12.47
C LEU A 65 6.50 -4.17 11.12
N ALA A 66 6.21 -5.17 10.33
CA ALA A 66 6.76 -5.33 8.97
C ALA A 66 5.89 -4.67 7.90
N SER A 67 4.79 -4.01 8.28
CA SER A 67 3.85 -3.41 7.33
C SER A 67 4.51 -2.39 6.41
N GLY A 68 5.39 -1.54 6.93
CA GLY A 68 6.12 -0.56 6.12
C GLY A 68 7.01 -1.21 5.08
N ASP A 69 7.72 -2.28 5.45
CA ASP A 69 8.59 -3.00 4.53
C ASP A 69 7.78 -3.76 3.47
N GLN A 70 6.67 -4.38 3.87
CA GLN A 70 5.79 -5.06 2.94
C GLN A 70 5.23 -4.08 1.91
N LEU A 71 4.72 -2.94 2.37
CA LEU A 71 4.17 -1.93 1.46
C LEU A 71 5.24 -1.36 0.54
N ALA A 72 6.47 -1.17 1.04
CA ALA A 72 7.57 -0.66 0.21
C ALA A 72 7.87 -1.59 -0.96
N VAL A 73 7.97 -2.89 -0.72
CA VAL A 73 8.26 -3.87 -1.77
C VAL A 73 7.11 -3.96 -2.76
N ILE A 74 5.91 -4.21 -2.26
CA ILE A 74 4.72 -4.39 -3.11
C ILE A 74 4.39 -3.10 -3.87
N GLY A 75 4.51 -1.96 -3.20
CA GLY A 75 4.21 -0.67 -3.82
C GLY A 75 5.17 -0.30 -4.94
N ARG A 76 6.46 -0.54 -4.75
CA ARG A 76 7.44 -0.28 -5.80
C ARG A 76 7.21 -1.17 -7.02
N ASP A 77 6.95 -2.45 -6.79
CA ASP A 77 6.63 -3.38 -7.88
C ASP A 77 5.37 -2.95 -8.62
N PHE A 78 4.34 -2.55 -7.88
CA PHE A 78 3.11 -2.06 -8.49
C PHE A 78 3.35 -0.79 -9.33
N LEU A 79 4.10 0.18 -8.80
CA LEU A 79 4.37 1.43 -9.52
C LEU A 79 5.22 1.19 -10.78
N ASP A 80 6.18 0.27 -10.73
CA ASP A 80 6.94 -0.14 -11.90
C ASP A 80 6.01 -0.75 -12.96
N TRP A 81 5.14 -1.65 -12.54
CA TRP A 81 4.15 -2.26 -13.43
C TRP A 81 3.22 -1.20 -14.05
N ALA A 82 2.74 -0.25 -13.26
CA ALA A 82 1.85 0.80 -13.74
C ALA A 82 2.55 1.75 -14.73
N ALA A 83 3.83 2.02 -14.51
CA ALA A 83 4.61 2.90 -15.37
C ALA A 83 4.99 2.24 -16.71
N GLU A 84 5.21 0.92 -16.71
CA GLU A 84 5.66 0.17 -17.89
C GLU A 84 4.52 -0.15 -18.85
N GLY A 85 3.27 -0.24 -18.35
CA GLY A 85 2.14 -0.67 -19.14
C GLY A 85 1.33 0.47 -19.74
N ARG A 86 0.44 0.09 -20.66
CA ARG A 86 -0.57 0.99 -21.21
C ARG A 86 -1.91 0.70 -20.51
N ASP A 87 -2.77 1.71 -20.46
CA ASP A 87 -4.15 1.58 -19.97
C ASP A 87 -4.23 1.10 -18.51
N ARG A 88 -3.29 1.55 -17.68
CA ARG A 88 -3.24 1.23 -16.24
C ARG A 88 -3.58 2.44 -15.36
N ALA A 89 -4.19 3.46 -15.96
CA ALA A 89 -4.53 4.69 -15.25
C ALA A 89 -5.54 4.47 -14.13
N GLU A 90 -6.53 3.59 -14.35
CA GLU A 90 -7.55 3.29 -13.34
C GLU A 90 -6.94 2.61 -12.13
N GLU A 91 -6.04 1.67 -12.33
CA GLU A 91 -5.34 0.97 -11.26
C GLU A 91 -4.46 1.95 -10.48
N LEU A 92 -3.82 2.90 -11.16
CA LEU A 92 -3.01 3.91 -10.50
C LEU A 92 -3.86 4.85 -9.64
N ILE A 93 -5.05 5.22 -10.12
CA ILE A 93 -6.01 6.01 -9.34
C ILE A 93 -6.41 5.26 -8.07
N GLU A 94 -6.74 3.98 -8.19
CA GLU A 94 -7.12 3.17 -7.04
C GLU A 94 -5.96 2.99 -6.06
N TRP A 95 -4.74 2.82 -6.56
CA TRP A 95 -3.55 2.79 -5.71
C TRP A 95 -3.42 4.07 -4.87
N ARG A 96 -3.66 5.21 -5.48
CA ARG A 96 -3.61 6.51 -4.79
C ARG A 96 -4.67 6.61 -3.69
N GLU A 97 -5.81 5.97 -3.88
CA GLU A 97 -6.84 5.89 -2.85
C GLU A 97 -6.35 5.07 -1.64
N TRP A 98 -5.71 3.93 -1.87
CA TRP A 98 -5.10 3.14 -0.78
C TRP A 98 -4.09 3.96 0.00
N VAL A 99 -3.20 4.64 -0.69
CA VAL A 99 -2.16 5.48 -0.06
C VAL A 99 -2.81 6.63 0.72
N GLY A 100 -3.83 7.26 0.18
CA GLY A 100 -4.55 8.35 0.84
C GLY A 100 -5.23 7.90 2.13
N LEU A 101 -5.88 6.74 2.12
CA LEU A 101 -6.51 6.17 3.31
C LEU A 101 -5.48 5.90 4.41
N LEU A 102 -4.37 5.27 4.05
CA LEU A 102 -3.31 4.96 5.01
C LEU A 102 -2.67 6.23 5.57
N ARG A 103 -2.41 7.23 4.74
CA ARG A 103 -1.87 8.51 5.20
C ARG A 103 -2.79 9.20 6.20
N ALA A 104 -4.07 9.14 6.00
CA ALA A 104 -5.04 9.76 6.89
C ALA A 104 -5.12 9.06 8.25
N SER A 105 -4.81 7.75 8.30
CA SER A 105 -4.91 6.95 9.53
C SER A 105 -3.60 6.86 10.31
N ILE A 106 -2.50 7.16 9.68
CA ILE A 106 -1.16 7.14 10.24
C ILE A 106 -0.61 8.56 10.31
#